data_8f833233840bb995a0a6e9a563ae1101
#
_entry.id   8f833233840bb995a0a6e9a563ae1101
#
_cell.length_a   1.000
_cell.length_b   1.000
_cell.length_c   1.000
_cell.angle_alpha   90.00
_cell.angle_beta   90.00
_cell.angle_gamma   90.00
#
_symmetry.space_group_name_H-M   'P 1'
#
loop_
_entity.id
_entity.type
_entity.pdbx_description
1 polymer ?
#
loop_
_entity_poly.entity_id
_entity_poly.type
_entity_poly.pdbx_seq_one_letter_code
_entity_poly.pdbx_strand_id
1 'polypeptide(L)'
;VTFNLYIKYLCTRKQRNTTDKMKRHIVLIAILFYAAFAQAQEVFVNADFVSSYIWRGIDSGNASVQPSLGLNWKGLTVYAWGSTEFREKNNEIDLSLEYEYKNLTLYFNNYFTQTEDEPFKYFNYSSHSTGHTFEIGVGYMFSEKFPLSISWYTTFAGNDYRENGKRAWSSYCELSYPFNVKDVNLSIEAGFTPWESFYSNKFNVVNVGLSATKELKITSNFSLPIFGKLIANPYEEQVYFVFGITL
;
A
#
# COMPACT_ATOMS: atom_id res chain seq x y z
N VAL A 1 -51.65 -32.27 -5.87
CA VAL A 1 -50.27 -32.82 -5.79
C VAL A 1 -49.44 -32.42 -7.02
N THR A 2 -50.02 -32.33 -8.21
CA THR A 2 -49.33 -32.02 -9.48
C THR A 2 -48.89 -30.56 -9.61
N PHE A 3 -49.62 -29.59 -9.06
CA PHE A 3 -49.31 -28.16 -9.19
C PHE A 3 -48.04 -27.74 -8.38
N ASN A 4 -47.83 -28.33 -7.20
CA ASN A 4 -46.66 -28.06 -6.35
C ASN A 4 -45.35 -28.61 -6.91
N LEU A 5 -45.43 -29.72 -7.64
CA LEU A 5 -44.30 -30.33 -8.35
C LEU A 5 -43.84 -29.46 -9.54
N TYR A 6 -44.79 -28.85 -10.26
CA TYR A 6 -44.49 -28.00 -11.41
C TYR A 6 -43.86 -26.66 -10.99
N ILE A 7 -44.32 -26.04 -9.88
CA ILE A 7 -43.68 -24.83 -9.32
C ILE A 7 -42.24 -25.14 -8.83
N LYS A 8 -42.03 -26.26 -8.16
CA LYS A 8 -40.71 -26.68 -7.72
C LYS A 8 -39.75 -26.93 -8.91
N TYR A 9 -40.26 -27.51 -10.00
CA TYR A 9 -39.49 -27.70 -11.23
C TYR A 9 -39.12 -26.36 -11.91
N LEU A 10 -40.04 -25.42 -11.98
CA LEU A 10 -39.78 -24.08 -12.55
C LEU A 10 -38.78 -23.26 -11.69
N CYS A 11 -38.87 -23.33 -10.35
CA CYS A 11 -37.90 -22.70 -9.44
C CYS A 11 -36.50 -23.31 -9.61
N THR A 12 -36.36 -24.62 -9.66
CA THR A 12 -35.07 -25.27 -9.85
C THR A 12 -34.48 -25.01 -11.24
N ARG A 13 -35.30 -24.93 -12.28
CA ARG A 13 -34.87 -24.55 -13.64
C ARG A 13 -34.43 -23.11 -13.74
N LYS A 14 -35.10 -22.18 -13.04
CA LYS A 14 -34.73 -20.74 -12.97
C LYS A 14 -33.42 -20.58 -12.21
N GLN A 15 -33.22 -21.29 -11.11
CA GLN A 15 -31.99 -21.27 -10.31
C GLN A 15 -30.79 -21.86 -11.07
N ARG A 16 -30.96 -22.96 -11.83
CA ARG A 16 -29.95 -23.52 -12.71
C ARG A 16 -29.51 -22.54 -13.82
N ASN A 17 -30.47 -21.87 -14.47
CA ASN A 17 -30.19 -20.89 -15.52
C ASN A 17 -29.44 -19.66 -14.99
N THR A 18 -29.69 -19.22 -13.74
CA THR A 18 -28.96 -18.10 -13.11
C THR A 18 -27.54 -18.49 -12.75
N THR A 19 -27.36 -19.71 -12.23
CA THR A 19 -26.03 -20.25 -11.88
C THR A 19 -25.16 -20.46 -13.13
N ASP A 20 -25.74 -20.95 -14.22
CA ASP A 20 -25.03 -21.15 -15.49
C ASP A 20 -24.69 -19.82 -16.18
N LYS A 21 -25.56 -18.83 -16.10
CA LYS A 21 -25.25 -17.46 -16.53
C LYS A 21 -24.11 -16.87 -15.72
N MET A 22 -24.15 -16.99 -14.40
CA MET A 22 -23.10 -16.49 -13.51
C MET A 22 -21.76 -17.16 -13.79
N LYS A 23 -21.73 -18.49 -13.97
CA LYS A 23 -20.52 -19.23 -14.38
C LYS A 23 -19.97 -18.76 -15.73
N ARG A 24 -20.83 -18.50 -16.72
CA ARG A 24 -20.42 -17.94 -18.02
C ARG A 24 -19.82 -16.56 -17.90
N HIS A 25 -20.35 -15.69 -17.04
CA HIS A 25 -19.78 -14.35 -16.81
C HIS A 25 -18.45 -14.45 -16.08
N ILE A 26 -18.30 -15.34 -15.10
CA ILE A 26 -17.03 -15.61 -14.40
C ILE A 26 -15.98 -16.13 -15.38
N VAL A 27 -16.33 -17.07 -16.27
CA VAL A 27 -15.42 -17.59 -17.30
C VAL A 27 -15.07 -16.50 -18.33
N LEU A 28 -16.02 -15.68 -18.75
CA LEU A 28 -15.77 -14.56 -19.66
C LEU A 28 -14.87 -13.49 -19.00
N ILE A 29 -15.09 -13.17 -17.74
CA ILE A 29 -14.24 -12.27 -16.95
C ILE A 29 -12.84 -12.89 -16.82
N ALA A 30 -12.72 -14.19 -16.53
CA ALA A 30 -11.44 -14.87 -16.46
C ALA A 30 -10.69 -14.90 -17.80
N ILE A 31 -11.41 -15.09 -18.92
CA ILE A 31 -10.83 -15.04 -20.27
C ILE A 31 -10.42 -13.61 -20.65
N LEU A 32 -11.23 -12.60 -20.30
CA LEU A 32 -10.88 -11.20 -20.53
C LEU A 32 -9.69 -10.79 -19.65
N PHE A 33 -9.63 -11.25 -18.41
CA PHE A 33 -8.44 -11.11 -17.57
C PHE A 33 -7.23 -11.78 -18.23
N TYR A 34 -7.34 -13.05 -18.66
CA TYR A 34 -6.25 -13.78 -19.30
C TYR A 34 -5.80 -13.13 -20.62
N ALA A 35 -6.73 -12.64 -21.44
CA ALA A 35 -6.41 -11.90 -22.67
C ALA A 35 -5.80 -10.52 -22.41
N ALA A 36 -6.19 -9.86 -21.33
CA ALA A 36 -5.56 -8.62 -20.87
C ALA A 36 -4.13 -8.88 -20.36
N PHE A 37 -3.85 -10.04 -19.75
CA PHE A 37 -2.53 -10.48 -19.29
C PHE A 37 -1.55 -10.83 -20.43
N ALA A 38 -1.99 -10.99 -21.65
CA ALA A 38 -1.14 -11.40 -22.77
C ALA A 38 -0.39 -10.25 -23.47
N GLN A 39 -0.61 -8.98 -23.10
CA GLN A 39 0.05 -7.83 -23.74
C GLN A 39 0.83 -6.96 -22.76
N ALA A 40 2.16 -7.13 -22.79
CA ALA A 40 3.16 -6.21 -22.21
C ALA A 40 2.86 -5.79 -20.75
N GLN A 41 2.67 -6.77 -19.88
CA GLN A 41 2.53 -6.57 -18.44
C GLN A 41 3.82 -7.00 -17.77
N GLU A 42 4.30 -6.20 -16.87
CA GLU A 42 5.42 -6.52 -16.03
C GLU A 42 4.91 -6.98 -14.67
N VAL A 43 5.13 -8.25 -14.35
CA VAL A 43 4.89 -8.81 -13.02
C VAL A 43 6.16 -8.68 -12.21
N PHE A 44 6.06 -8.16 -11.01
CA PHE A 44 7.20 -8.06 -10.10
C PHE A 44 6.92 -8.80 -8.78
N VAL A 45 8.00 -9.34 -8.23
CA VAL A 45 8.03 -9.96 -6.90
C VAL A 45 9.31 -9.49 -6.24
N ASN A 46 9.20 -8.85 -5.10
CA ASN A 46 10.34 -8.36 -4.31
C ASN A 46 10.14 -8.73 -2.84
N ALA A 47 11.23 -8.71 -2.08
CA ALA A 47 11.19 -8.83 -0.63
C ALA A 47 12.26 -7.95 -0.01
N ASP A 48 11.85 -6.97 0.79
CA ASP A 48 12.75 -6.18 1.61
C ASP A 48 12.98 -6.85 2.96
N PHE A 49 14.24 -6.90 3.39
CA PHE A 49 14.63 -7.26 4.75
C PHE A 49 15.11 -5.99 5.43
N VAL A 50 14.38 -5.55 6.45
CA VAL A 50 14.61 -4.25 7.09
C VAL A 50 14.95 -4.39 8.56
N SER A 51 15.78 -3.49 9.06
CA SER A 51 16.15 -3.44 10.49
C SER A 51 15.02 -2.93 11.39
N SER A 52 14.12 -2.11 10.82
CA SER A 52 12.90 -1.61 11.45
C SER A 52 11.96 -1.07 10.39
N TYR A 53 10.67 -1.02 10.67
CA TYR A 53 9.64 -0.50 9.78
C TYR A 53 9.19 0.89 10.26
N ILE A 54 9.67 1.94 9.59
CA ILE A 54 9.28 3.32 9.85
C ILE A 54 8.46 3.82 8.67
N TRP A 55 7.18 4.13 8.92
CA TRP A 55 6.25 4.60 7.91
C TRP A 55 5.86 6.06 8.16
N ARG A 56 6.19 6.96 7.22
CA ARG A 56 5.88 8.40 7.32
C ARG A 56 6.35 9.03 8.65
N GLY A 57 7.53 8.61 9.15
CA GLY A 57 8.09 9.06 10.41
C GLY A 57 7.55 8.36 11.67
N ILE A 58 6.59 7.43 11.53
CA ILE A 58 6.02 6.66 12.63
C ILE A 58 6.72 5.31 12.72
N ASP A 59 7.07 4.90 13.94
CA ASP A 59 7.55 3.56 14.23
C ASP A 59 6.38 2.56 14.10
N SER A 60 6.39 1.83 13.00
CA SER A 60 5.32 0.86 12.64
C SER A 60 5.74 -0.58 12.88
N GLY A 61 6.99 -0.83 13.27
CA GLY A 61 7.44 -2.18 13.60
C GLY A 61 8.94 -2.39 13.64
N ASN A 62 9.30 -3.54 14.18
CA ASN A 62 10.67 -3.99 14.35
C ASN A 62 11.27 -4.55 13.04
N ALA A 63 12.41 -5.24 13.17
CA ALA A 63 13.03 -5.95 12.07
C ALA A 63 12.04 -6.95 11.44
N SER A 64 11.87 -6.84 10.11
CA SER A 64 10.83 -7.57 9.39
C SER A 64 11.26 -7.98 7.99
N VAL A 65 10.52 -8.91 7.41
CA VAL A 65 10.52 -9.18 5.98
C VAL A 65 9.26 -8.56 5.36
N GLN A 66 9.45 -7.86 4.24
CA GLN A 66 8.41 -7.08 3.58
C GLN A 66 8.27 -7.50 2.11
N PRO A 67 7.54 -8.59 1.82
CA PRO A 67 7.32 -9.04 0.46
C PRO A 67 6.35 -8.13 -0.29
N SER A 68 6.54 -8.00 -1.59
CA SER A 68 5.61 -7.39 -2.51
C SER A 68 5.41 -8.24 -3.76
N LEU A 69 4.19 -8.26 -4.26
CA LEU A 69 3.78 -8.90 -5.50
C LEU A 69 2.84 -7.99 -6.26
N GLY A 70 3.15 -7.70 -7.49
CA GLY A 70 2.29 -6.82 -8.27
C GLY A 70 2.48 -6.93 -9.76
N LEU A 71 1.72 -6.11 -10.45
CA LEU A 71 1.79 -6.00 -11.90
C LEU A 71 1.70 -4.53 -12.33
N ASN A 72 2.46 -4.19 -13.37
CA ASN A 72 2.42 -2.91 -14.06
C ASN A 72 1.77 -3.09 -15.44
N TRP A 73 0.83 -2.20 -15.78
CA TRP A 73 0.19 -2.19 -17.08
C TRP A 73 -0.21 -0.78 -17.50
N LYS A 74 0.48 -0.21 -18.49
CA LYS A 74 0.16 1.10 -19.10
C LYS A 74 -0.10 2.22 -18.09
N GLY A 75 0.78 2.35 -17.11
CA GLY A 75 0.68 3.34 -16.04
C GLY A 75 -0.19 2.92 -14.85
N LEU A 76 -0.90 1.79 -14.94
CA LEU A 76 -1.60 1.19 -13.81
C LEU A 76 -0.68 0.20 -13.11
N THR A 77 -0.47 0.37 -11.82
CA THR A 77 0.19 -0.59 -10.92
C THR A 77 -0.81 -1.10 -9.91
N VAL A 78 -0.92 -2.42 -9.78
CA VAL A 78 -1.71 -3.07 -8.73
C VAL A 78 -0.79 -4.01 -7.98
N TYR A 79 -0.73 -3.88 -6.67
CA TYR A 79 0.16 -4.72 -5.87
C TYR A 79 -0.39 -5.01 -4.48
N ALA A 80 0.05 -6.14 -3.95
CA ALA A 80 -0.03 -6.48 -2.55
C ALA A 80 1.36 -6.31 -1.94
N TRP A 81 1.41 -5.70 -0.78
CA TRP A 81 2.59 -5.60 0.07
C TRP A 81 2.25 -6.17 1.44
N GLY A 82 3.24 -6.66 2.15
CA GLY A 82 3.05 -7.12 3.51
C GLY A 82 4.28 -6.88 4.36
N SER A 83 4.12 -6.90 5.68
CA SER A 83 5.19 -6.88 6.66
C SER A 83 4.96 -7.95 7.70
N THR A 84 6.00 -8.74 7.99
CA THR A 84 5.98 -9.74 9.06
C THR A 84 7.23 -9.57 9.91
N GLU A 85 7.05 -9.27 11.18
CA GLU A 85 8.14 -9.11 12.13
C GLU A 85 8.78 -10.45 12.50
N PHE A 86 10.09 -10.43 12.80
CA PHE A 86 10.81 -11.64 13.17
C PHE A 86 10.59 -12.08 14.64
N ARG A 87 10.17 -11.17 15.51
CA ARG A 87 10.04 -11.43 16.94
C ARG A 87 8.60 -11.39 17.44
N GLU A 88 7.81 -10.48 16.93
CA GLU A 88 6.44 -10.23 17.36
C GLU A 88 5.46 -10.70 16.30
N LYS A 89 4.22 -10.95 16.69
CA LYS A 89 3.19 -11.39 15.72
C LYS A 89 2.46 -10.19 15.08
N ASN A 90 3.21 -9.13 14.78
CA ASN A 90 2.66 -8.02 14.06
C ASN A 90 2.78 -8.30 12.56
N ASN A 91 1.64 -8.26 11.89
CA ASN A 91 1.55 -8.46 10.46
C ASN A 91 0.76 -7.33 9.83
N GLU A 92 1.20 -6.87 8.67
CA GLU A 92 0.48 -5.92 7.85
C GLU A 92 0.30 -6.49 6.45
N ILE A 93 -0.86 -6.26 5.85
CA ILE A 93 -1.17 -6.64 4.47
C ILE A 93 -1.86 -5.45 3.83
N ASP A 94 -1.22 -4.91 2.80
CA ASP A 94 -1.71 -3.78 2.05
C ASP A 94 -2.07 -4.17 0.64
N LEU A 95 -3.14 -3.58 0.14
CA LEU A 95 -3.51 -3.66 -1.28
C LEU A 95 -3.52 -2.26 -1.84
N SER A 96 -2.72 -2.04 -2.88
CA SER A 96 -2.53 -0.73 -3.49
C SER A 96 -2.83 -0.75 -4.98
N LEU A 97 -3.38 0.36 -5.43
CA LEU A 97 -3.60 0.68 -6.82
C LEU A 97 -3.04 2.08 -7.08
N GLU A 98 -2.16 2.19 -8.08
CA GLU A 98 -1.56 3.43 -8.50
C GLU A 98 -1.82 3.62 -10.00
N TYR A 99 -2.11 4.85 -10.40
CA TYR A 99 -2.26 5.18 -11.81
C TYR A 99 -1.45 6.42 -12.15
N GLU A 100 -0.43 6.21 -12.97
CA GLU A 100 0.42 7.27 -13.49
C GLU A 100 -0.06 7.78 -14.84
N TYR A 101 -0.24 9.08 -14.95
CA TYR A 101 -0.46 9.77 -16.21
C TYR A 101 0.40 11.02 -16.30
N LYS A 102 1.45 10.96 -17.11
CA LYS A 102 2.48 12.01 -17.22
C LYS A 102 3.14 12.26 -15.84
N ASN A 103 2.95 13.45 -15.30
CA ASN A 103 3.51 13.90 -14.04
C ASN A 103 2.56 13.70 -12.84
N LEU A 104 1.36 13.19 -13.10
CA LEU A 104 0.33 12.98 -12.08
C LEU A 104 0.25 11.50 -11.73
N THR A 105 0.20 11.20 -10.44
CA THR A 105 -0.06 9.86 -9.91
C THR A 105 -1.29 9.91 -9.00
N LEU A 106 -2.19 8.97 -9.20
CA LEU A 106 -3.34 8.74 -8.32
C LEU A 106 -3.11 7.48 -7.52
N TYR A 107 -3.46 7.49 -6.23
CA TYR A 107 -3.28 6.38 -5.31
C TYR A 107 -4.60 5.97 -4.68
N PHE A 108 -4.78 4.68 -4.52
CA PHE A 108 -5.79 4.08 -3.67
C PHE A 108 -5.13 2.97 -2.87
N ASN A 109 -5.16 3.07 -1.55
CA ASN A 109 -4.53 2.13 -0.64
C ASN A 109 -5.55 1.56 0.34
N ASN A 110 -5.39 0.30 0.64
CA ASN A 110 -6.03 -0.37 1.76
C ASN A 110 -4.95 -0.98 2.64
N TYR A 111 -4.83 -0.48 3.84
CA TYR A 111 -3.93 -0.96 4.90
C TYR A 111 -4.70 -1.87 5.84
N PHE A 112 -4.11 -2.99 6.22
CA PHE A 112 -4.65 -3.89 7.23
C PHE A 112 -3.55 -4.35 8.15
N THR A 113 -3.54 -3.82 9.37
CA THR A 113 -2.58 -4.18 10.41
C THR A 113 -3.23 -5.11 11.43
N GLN A 114 -2.51 -6.15 11.82
CA GLN A 114 -2.91 -7.11 12.84
C GLN A 114 -1.81 -7.29 13.87
N THR A 115 -2.14 -7.10 15.14
CA THR A 115 -1.26 -7.33 16.28
C THR A 115 -1.82 -8.43 17.18
N GLU A 116 -1.03 -8.93 18.17
CA GLU A 116 -1.55 -9.87 19.16
C GLU A 116 -2.65 -9.25 20.01
N ASP A 117 -2.54 -7.98 20.34
CA ASP A 117 -3.49 -7.24 21.19
C ASP A 117 -4.76 -6.82 20.43
N GLU A 118 -4.67 -6.68 19.11
CA GLU A 118 -5.76 -6.29 18.23
C GLU A 118 -5.97 -7.33 17.13
N PRO A 119 -6.58 -8.49 17.43
CA PRO A 119 -6.74 -9.58 16.47
C PRO A 119 -7.90 -9.31 15.50
N PHE A 120 -7.81 -8.26 14.70
CA PHE A 120 -8.80 -7.91 13.70
C PHE A 120 -9.01 -9.04 12.69
N LYS A 121 -10.26 -9.20 12.25
CA LYS A 121 -10.60 -10.15 11.19
C LYS A 121 -10.50 -9.47 9.83
N TYR A 122 -9.70 -10.00 8.93
CA TYR A 122 -9.46 -9.43 7.61
C TYR A 122 -10.75 -9.15 6.82
N PHE A 123 -11.77 -10.00 6.91
CA PHE A 123 -13.03 -9.79 6.18
C PHE A 123 -14.08 -8.99 6.96
N ASN A 124 -13.69 -8.33 8.05
CA ASN A 124 -14.57 -7.42 8.76
C ASN A 124 -14.38 -5.99 8.23
N TYR A 125 -15.37 -5.48 7.52
CA TYR A 125 -15.40 -4.11 6.97
C TYR A 125 -16.38 -3.20 7.72
N SER A 126 -16.86 -3.62 8.88
CA SER A 126 -17.82 -2.82 9.68
C SER A 126 -17.11 -1.61 10.28
N SER A 127 -17.71 -0.44 10.13
CA SER A 127 -17.20 0.80 10.71
C SER A 127 -16.94 0.66 12.22
N HIS A 128 -15.89 1.26 12.74
CA HIS A 128 -15.41 1.24 14.13
C HIS A 128 -14.91 -0.12 14.67
N SER A 129 -15.04 -1.21 13.91
CA SER A 129 -14.56 -2.52 14.34
C SER A 129 -13.67 -3.23 13.30
N THR A 130 -13.44 -2.58 12.19
CA THR A 130 -12.52 -3.05 11.14
C THR A 130 -11.07 -2.75 11.49
N GLY A 131 -10.15 -3.62 11.09
CA GLY A 131 -8.71 -3.30 11.06
C GLY A 131 -8.26 -2.64 9.75
N HIS A 132 -9.18 -2.44 8.80
CA HIS A 132 -8.85 -1.79 7.54
C HIS A 132 -8.85 -0.27 7.64
N THR A 133 -7.92 0.34 6.92
CA THR A 133 -7.84 1.79 6.68
C THR A 133 -7.75 2.01 5.18
N PHE A 134 -8.64 2.85 4.62
CA PHE A 134 -8.69 3.15 3.19
C PHE A 134 -8.26 4.58 2.93
N GLU A 135 -7.28 4.74 2.06
CA GLU A 135 -6.65 6.01 1.73
C GLU A 135 -6.73 6.29 0.22
N ILE A 136 -6.97 7.52 -0.14
CA ILE A 136 -6.75 8.04 -1.49
C ILE A 136 -5.62 9.05 -1.47
N GLY A 137 -4.91 9.14 -2.59
CA GLY A 137 -3.82 10.11 -2.72
C GLY A 137 -3.68 10.64 -4.13
N VAL A 138 -2.97 11.75 -4.22
CA VAL A 138 -2.54 12.35 -5.46
C VAL A 138 -1.09 12.82 -5.33
N GLY A 139 -0.28 12.50 -6.33
CA GLY A 139 1.11 12.95 -6.43
C GLY A 139 1.32 13.75 -7.72
N TYR A 140 2.22 14.71 -7.68
CA TYR A 140 2.65 15.46 -8.85
C TYR A 140 4.16 15.69 -8.82
N MET A 141 4.86 15.25 -9.88
CA MET A 141 6.27 15.54 -10.10
C MET A 141 6.41 16.74 -11.03
N PHE A 142 7.17 17.77 -10.64
CA PHE A 142 7.25 19.00 -11.41
C PHE A 142 7.86 18.80 -12.79
N SER A 143 9.00 18.15 -12.87
CA SER A 143 9.60 17.76 -14.16
C SER A 143 10.77 16.79 -13.95
N GLU A 144 11.20 16.11 -15.00
CA GLU A 144 12.42 15.28 -14.98
C GLU A 144 13.70 16.07 -14.69
N LYS A 145 13.77 17.35 -15.10
CA LYS A 145 14.93 18.23 -14.84
C LYS A 145 14.94 18.78 -13.41
N PHE A 146 13.78 18.90 -12.79
CA PHE A 146 13.60 19.28 -11.41
C PHE A 146 12.61 18.32 -10.78
N PRO A 147 13.08 17.15 -10.31
CA PRO A 147 12.24 16.03 -9.92
C PRO A 147 11.63 16.18 -8.51
N LEU A 148 11.38 17.42 -8.09
CA LEU A 148 10.60 17.68 -6.89
C LEU A 148 9.20 17.10 -7.07
N SER A 149 8.77 16.29 -6.13
CA SER A 149 7.41 15.74 -6.07
C SER A 149 6.68 16.27 -4.86
N ILE A 150 5.39 16.51 -5.01
CA ILE A 150 4.48 16.77 -3.92
C ILE A 150 3.38 15.72 -3.96
N SER A 151 3.08 15.12 -2.81
CA SER A 151 2.01 14.14 -2.68
C SER A 151 1.09 14.48 -1.52
N TRP A 152 -0.19 14.19 -1.70
CA TRP A 152 -1.21 14.38 -0.67
C TRP A 152 -2.03 13.10 -0.55
N TYR A 153 -2.18 12.61 0.67
CA TYR A 153 -2.94 11.42 1.01
C TYR A 153 -4.00 11.74 2.05
N THR A 154 -5.16 11.11 1.97
CA THR A 154 -6.24 11.28 2.95
C THR A 154 -6.95 9.95 3.20
N THR A 155 -7.01 9.52 4.44
CA THR A 155 -7.83 8.40 4.87
C THR A 155 -9.31 8.81 4.85
N PHE A 156 -10.13 8.08 4.09
CA PHE A 156 -11.53 8.41 3.91
C PHE A 156 -12.49 7.36 4.49
N ALA A 157 -12.00 6.13 4.76
CA ALA A 157 -12.81 5.05 5.31
C ALA A 157 -11.97 4.10 6.18
N GLY A 158 -12.65 3.22 6.90
CA GLY A 158 -12.03 2.24 7.79
C GLY A 158 -11.79 2.80 9.20
N ASN A 159 -10.75 2.29 9.86
CA ASN A 159 -10.42 2.64 11.25
C ASN A 159 -9.59 3.93 11.33
N ASP A 160 -10.27 5.07 11.23
CA ASP A 160 -9.65 6.40 11.27
C ASP A 160 -10.55 7.36 12.05
N TYR A 161 -10.46 7.30 13.38
CA TYR A 161 -11.30 8.06 14.29
C TYR A 161 -10.48 8.80 15.33
N ARG A 162 -10.93 10.01 15.68
CA ARG A 162 -10.45 10.77 16.83
C ARG A 162 -11.02 10.20 18.13
N GLU A 163 -10.45 10.57 19.28
CA GLU A 163 -10.96 10.17 20.60
C GLU A 163 -12.44 10.50 20.81
N ASN A 164 -12.97 11.55 20.18
CA ASN A 164 -14.37 11.92 20.25
C ASN A 164 -15.30 11.07 19.36
N GLY A 165 -14.78 10.02 18.72
CA GLY A 165 -15.51 9.11 17.83
C GLY A 165 -15.83 9.66 16.44
N LYS A 166 -15.40 10.89 16.11
CA LYS A 166 -15.55 11.45 14.76
C LYS A 166 -14.42 10.97 13.85
N ARG A 167 -14.71 10.80 12.57
CA ARG A 167 -13.70 10.49 11.57
C ARG A 167 -12.62 11.55 11.56
N ALA A 168 -11.36 11.12 11.59
CA ALA A 168 -10.22 12.03 11.65
C ALA A 168 -9.87 12.64 10.28
N TRP A 169 -10.17 11.92 9.17
CA TRP A 169 -9.71 12.29 7.82
C TRP A 169 -8.20 12.46 7.82
N SER A 170 -7.52 11.52 8.46
CA SER A 170 -6.07 11.58 8.61
C SER A 170 -5.40 11.84 7.28
N SER A 171 -4.66 12.94 7.22
CA SER A 171 -4.03 13.39 5.98
C SER A 171 -2.55 13.60 6.16
N TYR A 172 -1.80 13.25 5.11
CA TYR A 172 -0.36 13.38 5.05
C TYR A 172 0.04 14.02 3.72
N CYS A 173 0.88 15.03 3.80
CA CYS A 173 1.47 15.68 2.65
C CYS A 173 2.98 15.49 2.69
N GLU A 174 3.59 15.17 1.55
CA GLU A 174 5.02 14.94 1.42
C GLU A 174 5.61 15.72 0.26
N LEU A 175 6.77 16.30 0.51
CA LEU A 175 7.69 16.78 -0.51
C LEU A 175 8.84 15.77 -0.61
N SER A 176 9.20 15.36 -1.80
CA SER A 176 10.35 14.47 -2.01
C SER A 176 11.20 14.94 -3.19
N TYR A 177 12.51 14.80 -3.05
CA TYR A 177 13.48 15.21 -4.06
C TYR A 177 14.55 14.13 -4.23
N PRO A 178 14.47 13.30 -5.29
CA PRO A 178 15.51 12.33 -5.62
C PRO A 178 16.69 13.00 -6.33
N PHE A 179 17.90 12.53 -6.06
CA PHE A 179 19.12 12.97 -6.71
C PHE A 179 20.20 11.86 -6.63
N ASN A 180 21.20 11.96 -7.48
CA ASN A 180 22.26 10.96 -7.53
C ASN A 180 23.61 11.56 -7.15
N VAL A 181 24.38 10.83 -6.36
CA VAL A 181 25.77 11.12 -6.07
C VAL A 181 26.62 9.92 -6.47
N LYS A 182 27.33 10.04 -7.61
CA LYS A 182 28.03 8.92 -8.24
C LYS A 182 27.07 7.76 -8.53
N ASP A 183 27.31 6.60 -7.91
CA ASP A 183 26.56 5.36 -8.03
C ASP A 183 25.59 5.11 -6.86
N VAL A 184 25.29 6.16 -6.10
CA VAL A 184 24.32 6.12 -5.00
C VAL A 184 23.09 6.97 -5.36
N ASN A 185 21.92 6.37 -5.32
CA ASN A 185 20.63 7.06 -5.45
C ASN A 185 20.25 7.60 -4.08
N LEU A 186 20.01 8.87 -3.98
CA LEU A 186 19.62 9.58 -2.75
C LEU A 186 18.22 10.17 -2.91
N SER A 187 17.48 10.30 -1.81
CA SER A 187 16.24 11.08 -1.75
C SER A 187 16.14 11.80 -0.42
N ILE A 188 15.73 13.06 -0.49
CA ILE A 188 15.34 13.84 0.69
C ILE A 188 13.82 13.92 0.69
N GLU A 189 13.22 13.77 1.87
CA GLU A 189 11.77 13.87 2.05
C GLU A 189 11.41 14.73 3.25
N ALA A 190 10.28 15.44 3.16
CA ALA A 190 9.69 16.18 4.26
C ALA A 190 8.18 16.01 4.23
N GLY A 191 7.63 15.46 5.33
CA GLY A 191 6.22 15.13 5.46
C GLY A 191 5.55 15.87 6.62
N PHE A 192 4.32 16.28 6.42
CA PHE A 192 3.51 16.94 7.44
C PHE A 192 2.06 16.52 7.41
N THR A 193 1.39 16.64 8.54
CA THR A 193 -0.06 16.51 8.66
C THR A 193 -0.70 17.89 8.84
N PRO A 194 -1.80 18.20 8.11
CA PRO A 194 -2.38 19.56 8.14
C PRO A 194 -3.28 19.84 9.35
N TRP A 195 -3.77 18.81 10.04
CA TRP A 195 -4.69 18.91 11.18
C TRP A 195 -4.56 17.71 12.12
N GLU A 196 -5.36 17.70 13.19
CA GLU A 196 -5.48 16.57 14.11
C GLU A 196 -5.86 15.30 13.37
N SER A 197 -5.03 14.27 13.49
CA SER A 197 -5.09 13.05 12.70
C SER A 197 -4.37 11.91 13.43
N PHE A 198 -4.26 10.76 12.80
CA PHE A 198 -3.40 9.66 13.25
C PHE A 198 -1.94 10.08 13.47
N TYR A 199 -1.44 11.06 12.70
CA TYR A 199 -0.03 11.48 12.72
C TYR A 199 0.29 12.46 13.84
N SER A 200 -0.63 13.32 14.24
CA SER A 200 -0.42 14.32 15.32
C SER A 200 -1.73 14.99 15.75
N ASN A 201 -1.70 15.74 16.85
CA ASN A 201 -2.85 16.42 17.41
C ASN A 201 -3.19 17.79 16.76
N LYS A 202 -2.38 18.25 15.79
CA LYS A 202 -2.58 19.49 15.02
C LYS A 202 -1.66 19.48 13.79
N PHE A 203 -1.54 20.61 13.08
CA PHE A 203 -0.51 20.76 12.05
C PHE A 203 0.89 20.51 12.65
N ASN A 204 1.61 19.54 12.08
CA ASN A 204 2.99 19.25 12.46
C ASN A 204 3.78 18.67 11.28
N VAL A 205 5.10 18.89 11.30
CA VAL A 205 6.06 18.11 10.52
C VAL A 205 6.30 16.81 11.27
N VAL A 206 6.02 15.70 10.61
CA VAL A 206 6.06 14.36 11.22
C VAL A 206 7.09 13.45 10.57
N ASN A 207 7.68 13.86 9.45
CA ASN A 207 8.70 13.11 8.75
C ASN A 207 9.72 14.04 8.10
N VAL A 208 11.00 13.84 8.37
CA VAL A 208 12.12 14.43 7.62
C VAL A 208 13.12 13.31 7.39
N GLY A 209 13.31 12.94 6.13
CA GLY A 209 14.08 11.76 5.75
C GLY A 209 15.19 12.03 4.77
N LEU A 210 16.25 11.27 4.89
CA LEU A 210 17.28 11.08 3.88
C LEU A 210 17.43 9.58 3.63
N SER A 211 17.19 9.14 2.41
CA SER A 211 17.43 7.76 1.99
C SER A 211 18.60 7.66 1.01
N ALA A 212 19.30 6.54 1.06
CA ALA A 212 20.37 6.18 0.15
C ALA A 212 20.20 4.72 -0.29
N THR A 213 20.25 4.47 -1.60
CA THR A 213 20.20 3.12 -2.18
C THR A 213 21.38 2.92 -3.11
N LYS A 214 21.99 1.75 -3.04
CA LYS A 214 23.12 1.37 -3.89
C LYS A 214 23.01 -0.07 -4.32
N GLU A 215 23.29 -0.32 -5.61
CA GLU A 215 23.47 -1.66 -6.15
C GLU A 215 24.85 -2.21 -5.76
N LEU A 216 24.88 -3.21 -4.88
CA LEU A 216 26.11 -3.91 -4.53
C LEU A 216 26.33 -5.07 -5.49
N LYS A 217 27.28 -4.95 -6.38
CA LYS A 217 27.61 -6.00 -7.34
C LYS A 217 28.28 -7.18 -6.63
N ILE A 218 27.58 -8.30 -6.54
CA ILE A 218 28.07 -9.54 -5.90
C ILE A 218 28.77 -10.43 -6.92
N THR A 219 28.16 -10.60 -8.12
CA THR A 219 28.75 -11.36 -9.23
C THR A 219 28.61 -10.57 -10.53
N SER A 220 29.09 -11.13 -11.67
CA SER A 220 28.85 -10.52 -12.98
C SER A 220 27.37 -10.42 -13.35
N ASN A 221 26.53 -11.30 -12.82
CA ASN A 221 25.12 -11.45 -13.18
C ASN A 221 24.15 -11.18 -12.03
N PHE A 222 24.65 -10.83 -10.84
CA PHE A 222 23.84 -10.57 -9.67
C PHE A 222 24.31 -9.34 -8.91
N SER A 223 23.43 -8.39 -8.72
CA SER A 223 23.57 -7.23 -7.85
C SER A 223 22.53 -7.29 -6.75
N LEU A 224 22.93 -6.87 -5.56
CA LEU A 224 22.05 -6.80 -4.38
C LEU A 224 21.83 -5.33 -4.06
N PRO A 225 20.59 -4.81 -4.18
CA PRO A 225 20.24 -3.49 -3.69
C PRO A 225 20.35 -3.45 -2.17
N ILE A 226 21.13 -2.52 -1.66
CA ILE A 226 21.22 -2.20 -0.24
C ILE A 226 20.72 -0.79 -0.02
N PHE A 227 20.07 -0.51 1.10
CA PHE A 227 19.63 0.83 1.41
C PHE A 227 19.78 1.19 2.88
N GLY A 228 19.86 2.50 3.12
CA GLY A 228 19.84 3.07 4.45
C GLY A 228 18.95 4.32 4.45
N LYS A 229 18.23 4.55 5.56
CA LYS A 229 17.39 5.72 5.75
C LYS A 229 17.67 6.34 7.12
N LEU A 230 17.87 7.64 7.15
CA LEU A 230 17.87 8.44 8.37
C LEU A 230 16.56 9.22 8.39
N ILE A 231 15.74 9.00 9.40
CA ILE A 231 14.38 9.56 9.50
C ILE A 231 14.24 10.25 10.85
N ALA A 232 13.76 11.49 10.84
CA ALA A 232 13.38 12.21 12.04
C ALA A 232 11.88 12.48 12.04
N ASN A 233 11.22 12.23 13.16
CA ASN A 233 9.88 12.72 13.45
C ASN A 233 9.99 13.88 14.46
N PRO A 234 9.93 15.15 14.03
CA PRO A 234 10.06 16.29 14.93
C PRO A 234 8.93 16.39 15.95
N TYR A 235 7.73 15.90 15.64
CA TYR A 235 6.60 15.92 16.55
C TYR A 235 6.77 14.95 17.72
N GLU A 236 7.25 13.72 17.43
CA GLU A 236 7.52 12.68 18.44
C GLU A 236 8.91 12.82 19.08
N GLU A 237 9.73 13.80 18.62
CA GLU A 237 11.12 13.99 19.06
C GLU A 237 12.00 12.74 18.88
N GLN A 238 11.72 11.95 17.82
CA GLN A 238 12.40 10.69 17.53
C GLN A 238 13.27 10.79 16.27
N VAL A 239 14.35 10.02 16.25
CA VAL A 239 15.22 9.82 15.10
C VAL A 239 15.46 8.32 14.92
N TYR A 240 15.32 7.86 13.70
CA TYR A 240 15.47 6.46 13.33
C TYR A 240 16.56 6.30 12.28
N PHE A 241 17.31 5.20 12.38
CA PHE A 241 18.21 4.75 11.33
C PHE A 241 17.77 3.35 10.88
N VAL A 242 17.28 3.28 9.65
CA VAL A 242 16.84 2.03 9.02
C VAL A 242 17.85 1.61 7.99
N PHE A 243 18.16 0.32 7.92
CA PHE A 243 18.93 -0.26 6.83
C PHE A 243 18.27 -1.56 6.37
N GLY A 244 18.52 -1.92 5.12
CA GLY A 244 17.94 -3.11 4.54
C GLY A 244 18.57 -3.53 3.22
N ILE A 245 18.06 -4.65 2.73
CA ILE A 245 18.37 -5.21 1.42
C ILE A 245 17.09 -5.59 0.70
N THR A 246 17.11 -5.56 -0.63
CA THR A 246 15.99 -6.00 -1.48
C THR A 246 16.40 -7.24 -2.28
N LEU A 247 15.54 -8.27 -2.32
CA LEU A 247 15.69 -9.49 -3.12
C LEU A 247 14.58 -9.59 -4.18
#